data_40491701459e0bfb59f7c42d51dedc88
#
_entry.id   40491701459e0bfb59f7c42d51dedc88
#
_cell.length_a   1.000
_cell.length_b   1.000
_cell.length_c   1.000
_cell.angle_alpha   90.00
_cell.angle_beta   90.00
_cell.angle_gamma   90.00
#
_symmetry.space_group_name_H-M   'P 1'
#
loop_
_entity.id
_entity.type
_entity.pdbx_description
1 polymer ?
#
loop_
_entity_poly.entity_id
_entity_poly.type
_entity_poly.pdbx_seq_one_letter_code
_entity_poly.pdbx_strand_id
1 'polypeptide(L)'
;MINLHPAQSEIYKHLFVEQKLRYAVVCCARGWGKSYMAAVCAVTAVFELLELAAKVPNKTVYIIAPTYDQVKDIYFPLIAYDLGMEDYAIKMSRDLGRFWFANNVELRLLSYESVERMRGKGSYFVVWDEISSCTKGIGAEDAWMSVIQPTIATRWSNKRALAYGARSPGRSLVISTPKG
;
A
#
# COMPACT_ATOMS: atom_id res chain seq x y z
N MET A 1 16.96 -11.05 -2.79
CA MET A 1 17.29 -9.79 -3.52
C MET A 1 16.05 -9.36 -4.30
N ILE A 2 15.56 -8.14 -4.09
CA ILE A 2 14.40 -7.59 -4.84
C ILE A 2 14.84 -7.40 -6.30
N ASN A 3 14.12 -8.02 -7.23
CA ASN A 3 14.41 -7.94 -8.65
C ASN A 3 13.18 -7.40 -9.41
N LEU A 4 13.21 -6.11 -9.75
CA LEU A 4 12.19 -5.47 -10.57
C LEU A 4 12.67 -5.42 -12.03
N HIS A 5 11.82 -5.75 -12.98
CA HIS A 5 12.16 -5.55 -14.40
C HIS A 5 12.13 -4.04 -14.76
N PRO A 6 12.72 -3.60 -15.89
CA PRO A 6 12.94 -2.18 -16.18
C PRO A 6 11.70 -1.28 -15.98
N ALA A 7 10.55 -1.69 -16.51
CA ALA A 7 9.33 -0.88 -16.39
C ALA A 7 8.78 -0.79 -14.94
N GLN A 8 8.92 -1.86 -14.14
CA GLN A 8 8.60 -1.82 -12.72
C GLN A 8 9.56 -0.91 -11.97
N SER A 9 10.85 -0.98 -12.31
CA SER A 9 11.90 -0.13 -11.71
C SER A 9 11.66 1.34 -11.98
N GLU A 10 11.18 1.71 -13.16
CA GLU A 10 10.84 3.09 -13.50
C GLU A 10 9.70 3.63 -12.63
N ILE A 11 8.61 2.86 -12.49
CA ILE A 11 7.49 3.23 -11.61
C ILE A 11 7.96 3.37 -10.16
N TYR A 12 8.72 2.40 -9.67
CA TYR A 12 9.31 2.44 -8.33
C TYR A 12 10.19 3.68 -8.13
N LYS A 13 11.05 4.00 -9.11
CA LYS A 13 11.93 5.17 -9.06
C LYS A 13 11.14 6.47 -8.92
N HIS A 14 10.07 6.66 -9.70
CA HIS A 14 9.23 7.85 -9.61
C HIS A 14 8.47 7.96 -8.27
N LEU A 15 8.06 6.84 -7.68
CA LEU A 15 7.36 6.83 -6.40
C LEU A 15 8.29 7.02 -5.20
N PHE A 16 9.46 6.38 -5.19
CA PHE A 16 10.29 6.26 -3.97
C PHE A 16 11.66 6.92 -4.05
N VAL A 17 12.27 7.03 -5.23
CA VAL A 17 13.60 7.61 -5.38
C VAL A 17 13.50 9.09 -5.73
N GLU A 18 12.82 9.42 -6.81
CA GLU A 18 12.64 10.79 -7.28
C GLU A 18 11.49 11.51 -6.57
N GLN A 19 10.53 10.74 -6.04
CA GLN A 19 9.34 11.21 -5.31
C GLN A 19 8.50 12.24 -6.10
N LYS A 20 8.52 12.11 -7.43
CA LYS A 20 7.78 13.00 -8.34
C LYS A 20 6.29 12.72 -8.36
N LEU A 21 5.91 11.46 -8.12
CA LEU A 21 4.52 11.01 -8.18
C LEU A 21 3.96 10.80 -6.77
N ARG A 22 2.84 11.46 -6.52
CA ARG A 22 2.04 11.21 -5.32
C ARG A 22 1.00 10.11 -5.57
N TYR A 23 0.47 10.07 -6.78
CA TYR A 23 -0.50 9.08 -7.24
C TYR A 23 -0.03 8.48 -8.55
N ALA A 24 0.04 7.17 -8.61
CA ALA A 24 0.38 6.44 -9.83
C ALA A 24 -0.75 5.47 -10.17
N VAL A 25 -1.09 5.41 -11.45
CA VAL A 25 -2.04 4.42 -11.99
C VAL A 25 -1.32 3.60 -13.02
N VAL A 26 -1.33 2.27 -12.86
CA VAL A 26 -0.64 1.33 -13.72
C VAL A 26 -1.64 0.33 -14.29
N CYS A 27 -1.79 0.36 -15.60
CA CYS A 27 -2.64 -0.58 -16.33
C CYS A 27 -1.74 -1.47 -17.19
N CYS A 28 -1.67 -2.77 -16.89
CA CYS A 28 -0.78 -3.69 -17.59
C CYS A 28 -1.33 -5.12 -17.62
N ALA A 29 -0.87 -5.90 -18.58
CA ALA A 29 -1.34 -7.26 -18.85
C ALA A 29 -1.18 -8.21 -17.64
N ARG A 30 -1.88 -9.34 -17.70
CA ARG A 30 -1.65 -10.46 -16.75
C ARG A 30 -0.22 -10.96 -16.91
N GLY A 31 0.37 -11.47 -15.82
CA GLY A 31 1.75 -11.98 -15.84
C GLY A 31 2.83 -10.90 -15.78
N TRP A 32 2.48 -9.61 -15.79
CA TRP A 32 3.45 -8.50 -15.72
C TRP A 32 4.15 -8.36 -14.35
N GLY A 33 3.76 -9.14 -13.36
CA GLY A 33 4.33 -9.04 -12.00
C GLY A 33 3.78 -7.91 -11.15
N LYS A 34 2.54 -7.50 -11.41
CA LYS A 34 1.85 -6.40 -10.71
C LYS A 34 1.86 -6.55 -9.19
N SER A 35 1.43 -7.70 -8.70
CA SER A 35 1.31 -7.95 -7.26
C SER A 35 2.68 -7.96 -6.57
N TYR A 36 3.71 -8.46 -7.26
CA TYR A 36 5.09 -8.40 -6.76
C TYR A 36 5.57 -6.95 -6.63
N MET A 37 5.42 -6.14 -7.69
CA MET A 37 5.78 -4.72 -7.63
C MET A 37 4.99 -3.98 -6.54
N ALA A 38 3.69 -4.26 -6.41
CA ALA A 38 2.83 -3.68 -5.39
C ALA A 38 3.33 -4.00 -3.97
N ALA A 39 3.68 -5.27 -3.72
CA ALA A 39 4.23 -5.71 -2.45
C ALA A 39 5.59 -5.06 -2.15
N VAL A 40 6.48 -4.97 -3.13
CA VAL A 40 7.77 -4.27 -3.00
C VAL A 40 7.56 -2.79 -2.64
N CYS A 41 6.64 -2.10 -3.32
CA CYS A 41 6.31 -0.71 -3.00
C CYS A 41 5.76 -0.55 -1.57
N ALA A 42 4.87 -1.46 -1.14
CA ALA A 42 4.32 -1.43 0.21
C ALA A 42 5.39 -1.69 1.29
N VAL A 43 6.27 -2.66 1.07
CA VAL A 43 7.40 -2.94 1.97
C VAL A 43 8.36 -1.77 2.05
N THR A 44 8.67 -1.13 0.92
CA THR A 44 9.51 0.10 0.92
C THR A 44 8.87 1.21 1.76
N ALA A 45 7.55 1.41 1.63
CA ALA A 45 6.84 2.41 2.44
C ALA A 45 6.86 2.06 3.94
N VAL A 46 6.84 0.78 4.31
CA VAL A 46 7.03 0.33 5.70
C VAL A 46 8.40 0.74 6.21
N PHE A 47 9.47 0.50 5.45
CA PHE A 47 10.83 0.90 5.85
C PHE A 47 10.98 2.41 5.98
N GLU A 48 10.41 3.22 5.09
CA GLU A 48 10.40 4.68 5.26
C GLU A 48 9.71 5.11 6.57
N LEU A 49 8.62 4.43 6.95
CA LEU A 49 7.91 4.72 8.20
C LEU A 49 8.68 4.29 9.45
N LEU A 50 9.47 3.21 9.37
CA LEU A 50 10.30 2.73 10.48
C LEU A 50 11.40 3.72 10.86
N GLU A 51 11.85 4.57 9.93
CA GLU A 51 12.82 5.64 10.19
C GLU A 51 12.22 6.79 11.03
N LEU A 52 10.89 6.90 11.09
CA LEU A 52 10.22 7.99 11.79
C LEU A 52 10.08 7.70 13.29
N ALA A 53 10.08 8.77 14.10
CA ALA A 53 9.90 8.65 15.55
C ALA A 53 8.60 7.92 15.92
N ALA A 54 8.63 7.17 17.02
CA ALA A 54 7.48 6.37 17.48
C ALA A 54 6.20 7.21 17.70
N LYS A 55 6.35 8.47 18.12
CA LYS A 55 5.25 9.41 18.38
C LYS A 55 4.52 9.89 17.13
N VAL A 56 5.07 9.70 15.92
CA VAL A 56 4.38 10.07 14.68
C VAL A 56 3.14 9.20 14.51
N PRO A 57 1.94 9.79 14.35
CA PRO A 57 0.70 9.03 14.26
C PRO A 57 0.45 8.50 12.84
N ASN A 58 -0.49 7.56 12.73
CA ASN A 58 -1.02 7.07 11.44
C ASN A 58 0.04 6.44 10.51
N LYS A 59 1.00 5.74 11.07
CA LYS A 59 2.04 5.03 10.32
C LYS A 59 1.51 3.70 9.77
N THR A 60 0.58 3.79 8.83
CA THR A 60 -0.07 2.62 8.24
C THR A 60 0.10 2.61 6.73
N VAL A 61 0.45 1.45 6.22
CA VAL A 61 0.46 1.09 4.80
C VAL A 61 -0.71 0.15 4.55
N TYR A 62 -1.41 0.32 3.43
CA TYR A 62 -2.52 -0.55 3.04
C TYR A 62 -2.26 -1.17 1.68
N ILE A 63 -2.64 -2.45 1.54
CA ILE A 63 -2.88 -3.11 0.26
C ILE A 63 -4.35 -3.51 0.22
N ILE A 64 -5.06 -3.07 -0.79
CA ILE A 64 -6.46 -3.39 -1.04
C ILE A 64 -6.51 -4.31 -2.27
N ALA A 65 -7.04 -5.51 -2.11
CA ALA A 65 -7.27 -6.46 -3.20
C ALA A 65 -8.77 -6.74 -3.37
N PRO A 66 -9.24 -7.21 -4.53
CA PRO A 66 -10.66 -7.45 -4.78
C PRO A 66 -11.32 -8.36 -3.74
N THR A 67 -10.64 -9.43 -3.34
CA THR A 67 -11.18 -10.44 -2.41
C THR A 67 -10.26 -10.69 -1.22
N TYR A 68 -10.84 -11.24 -0.16
CA TYR A 68 -10.09 -11.64 1.01
C TYR A 68 -9.13 -12.82 0.72
N ASP A 69 -9.51 -13.74 -0.15
CA ASP A 69 -8.66 -14.87 -0.54
C ASP A 69 -7.39 -14.36 -1.26
N GLN A 70 -7.50 -13.36 -2.14
CA GLN A 70 -6.31 -12.76 -2.76
C GLN A 70 -5.39 -12.09 -1.74
N VAL A 71 -5.95 -11.45 -0.73
CA VAL A 71 -5.19 -10.90 0.40
C VAL A 71 -4.42 -12.00 1.12
N LYS A 72 -5.10 -13.09 1.45
CA LYS A 72 -4.58 -14.16 2.30
C LYS A 72 -3.61 -15.08 1.58
N ASP A 73 -3.90 -15.39 0.32
CA ASP A 73 -3.20 -16.44 -0.42
C ASP A 73 -2.13 -15.90 -1.38
N ILE A 74 -2.21 -14.63 -1.75
CA ILE A 74 -1.22 -13.99 -2.62
C ILE A 74 -0.36 -13.00 -1.81
N TYR A 75 -0.96 -11.96 -1.25
CA TYR A 75 -0.20 -10.88 -0.64
C TYR A 75 0.46 -11.25 0.69
N PHE A 76 -0.23 -12.00 1.53
CA PHE A 76 0.34 -12.34 2.83
C PHE A 76 1.62 -13.19 2.70
N PRO A 77 1.63 -14.33 2.00
CA PRO A 77 2.87 -15.12 1.84
C PRO A 77 3.95 -14.37 1.07
N LEU A 78 3.59 -13.63 0.02
CA LEU A 78 4.53 -12.82 -0.74
C LEU A 78 5.28 -11.80 0.15
N ILE A 79 4.58 -11.13 1.06
CA ILE A 79 5.17 -10.13 1.95
C ILE A 79 5.92 -10.81 3.10
N ALA A 80 5.29 -11.79 3.74
CA ALA A 80 5.87 -12.46 4.90
C ALA A 80 7.16 -13.19 4.54
N TYR A 81 7.10 -14.06 3.53
CA TYR A 81 8.14 -15.04 3.24
C TYR A 81 9.01 -14.65 2.04
N ASP A 82 8.43 -14.32 0.89
CA ASP A 82 9.22 -14.03 -0.31
C ASP A 82 9.99 -12.72 -0.19
N LEU A 83 9.41 -11.72 0.48
CA LEU A 83 10.07 -10.44 0.78
C LEU A 83 10.69 -10.40 2.19
N GLY A 84 10.61 -11.49 2.97
CA GLY A 84 11.31 -11.65 4.25
C GLY A 84 10.83 -10.73 5.36
N MET A 85 9.57 -10.25 5.31
CA MET A 85 9.06 -9.31 6.32
C MET A 85 8.75 -9.99 7.65
N GLU A 86 8.77 -11.32 7.73
CA GLU A 86 8.66 -12.07 8.99
C GLU A 86 9.82 -11.75 9.95
N ASP A 87 11.02 -11.49 9.42
CA ASP A 87 12.20 -11.16 10.23
C ASP A 87 12.13 -9.75 10.86
N TYR A 88 11.31 -8.87 10.31
CA TYR A 88 11.15 -7.47 10.76
C TYR A 88 9.89 -7.24 11.57
N ALA A 89 8.87 -8.08 11.39
CA ALA A 89 7.60 -7.92 12.06
C ALA A 89 7.67 -8.40 13.53
N ILE A 90 7.21 -7.57 14.46
CA ILE A 90 7.03 -7.96 15.87
C ILE A 90 5.91 -9.00 15.99
N LYS A 91 4.90 -8.88 15.14
CA LYS A 91 3.74 -9.77 15.10
C LYS A 91 3.14 -9.79 13.70
N MET A 92 2.66 -10.94 13.29
CA MET A 92 1.88 -11.12 12.05
C MET A 92 0.61 -11.91 12.33
N SER A 93 -0.45 -11.64 11.57
CA SER A 93 -1.69 -12.42 11.60
C SER A 93 -2.26 -12.53 10.18
N ARG A 94 -2.23 -13.76 9.65
CA ARG A 94 -2.79 -14.07 8.34
C ARG A 94 -4.30 -13.85 8.29
N ASP A 95 -4.99 -14.24 9.37
CA ASP A 95 -6.45 -14.10 9.46
C ASP A 95 -6.92 -12.66 9.59
N LEU A 96 -6.09 -11.78 10.14
CA LEU A 96 -6.38 -10.34 10.20
C LEU A 96 -5.80 -9.57 9.01
N GLY A 97 -4.97 -10.20 8.18
CA GLY A 97 -4.24 -9.54 7.12
C GLY A 97 -3.34 -8.42 7.66
N ARG A 98 -2.60 -8.67 8.75
CA ARG A 98 -1.86 -7.59 9.43
C ARG A 98 -0.45 -7.99 9.81
N PHE A 99 0.44 -7.01 9.67
CA PHE A 99 1.82 -7.03 10.16
C PHE A 99 2.02 -5.83 11.09
N TRP A 100 2.58 -6.06 12.26
CA TRP A 100 2.94 -5.02 13.22
C TRP A 100 4.45 -4.94 13.33
N PHE A 101 4.98 -3.75 13.23
CA PHE A 101 6.40 -3.47 13.28
C PHE A 101 6.74 -2.53 14.44
N ALA A 102 8.02 -2.29 14.65
CA ALA A 102 8.51 -1.29 15.60
C ALA A 102 7.92 0.10 15.31
N ASN A 103 8.03 0.99 16.26
CA ASN A 103 7.60 2.40 16.15
C ASN A 103 6.12 2.60 15.77
N ASN A 104 5.24 1.64 16.10
CA ASN A 104 3.82 1.66 15.76
C ASN A 104 3.54 1.69 14.26
N VAL A 105 4.39 1.10 13.46
CA VAL A 105 4.16 0.92 12.01
C VAL A 105 3.32 -0.32 11.78
N GLU A 106 2.33 -0.21 10.91
CA GLU A 106 1.48 -1.33 10.50
C GLU A 106 1.38 -1.45 8.98
N LEU A 107 1.42 -2.67 8.48
CA LEU A 107 0.96 -3.01 7.14
C LEU A 107 -0.34 -3.80 7.25
N ARG A 108 -1.37 -3.34 6.56
CA ARG A 108 -2.71 -3.92 6.57
C ARG A 108 -3.12 -4.34 5.16
N LEU A 109 -3.53 -5.56 5.04
CA LEU A 109 -4.08 -6.14 3.84
C LEU A 109 -5.61 -6.17 3.97
N LEU A 110 -6.32 -5.58 3.04
CA LEU A 110 -7.79 -5.49 3.08
C LEU A 110 -8.40 -6.04 1.79
N SER A 111 -9.56 -6.70 1.92
CA SER A 111 -10.45 -6.87 0.78
C SER A 111 -11.16 -5.56 0.45
N TYR A 112 -11.54 -5.36 -0.80
CA TYR A 112 -12.26 -4.18 -1.23
C TYR A 112 -13.58 -3.97 -0.45
N GLU A 113 -14.31 -5.03 -0.14
CA GLU A 113 -15.51 -4.97 0.70
C GLU A 113 -15.26 -4.35 2.09
N SER A 114 -14.01 -4.39 2.54
CA SER A 114 -13.60 -3.84 3.84
C SER A 114 -12.98 -2.44 3.76
N VAL A 115 -12.98 -1.81 2.58
CA VAL A 115 -12.31 -0.50 2.36
C VAL A 115 -12.82 0.59 3.29
N GLU A 116 -14.11 0.58 3.63
CA GLU A 116 -14.69 1.55 4.54
C GLU A 116 -14.07 1.54 5.95
N ARG A 117 -13.43 0.45 6.36
CA ARG A 117 -12.69 0.37 7.65
C ARG A 117 -11.48 1.31 7.71
N MET A 118 -11.10 1.89 6.58
CA MET A 118 -10.04 2.92 6.51
C MET A 118 -10.56 4.31 6.91
N ARG A 119 -11.88 4.55 6.90
CA ARG A 119 -12.45 5.87 7.26
C ARG A 119 -11.92 6.35 8.62
N GLY A 120 -11.52 7.61 8.68
CA GLY A 120 -10.98 8.24 9.88
C GLY A 120 -9.56 7.84 10.27
N LYS A 121 -8.96 6.87 9.58
CA LYS A 121 -7.56 6.46 9.78
C LYS A 121 -6.65 7.19 8.80
N GLY A 122 -5.36 7.31 9.14
CA GLY A 122 -4.38 7.85 8.22
C GLY A 122 -3.65 6.75 7.47
N SER A 123 -3.27 7.03 6.23
CA SER A 123 -2.51 6.09 5.38
C SER A 123 -1.31 6.81 4.78
N TYR A 124 -0.11 6.28 5.01
CA TYR A 124 1.10 6.80 4.38
C TYR A 124 1.23 6.33 2.94
N PHE A 125 0.91 5.06 2.69
CA PHE A 125 0.92 4.48 1.36
C PHE A 125 -0.26 3.53 1.18
N VAL A 126 -0.92 3.61 0.04
CA VAL A 126 -2.03 2.72 -0.32
C VAL A 126 -1.77 2.12 -1.69
N VAL A 127 -1.71 0.80 -1.74
CA VAL A 127 -1.84 0.03 -2.97
C VAL A 127 -3.30 -0.36 -3.15
N TRP A 128 -3.86 -0.13 -4.32
CA TRP A 128 -5.16 -0.65 -4.72
C TRP A 128 -5.01 -1.53 -5.95
N ASP A 129 -5.07 -2.83 -5.74
CA ASP A 129 -4.87 -3.83 -6.79
C ASP A 129 -6.18 -4.22 -7.46
N GLU A 130 -6.12 -4.47 -8.76
CA GLU A 130 -7.22 -4.90 -9.64
C GLU A 130 -8.51 -4.09 -9.45
N ILE A 131 -8.41 -2.77 -9.48
CA ILE A 131 -9.55 -1.85 -9.31
C ILE A 131 -10.73 -2.20 -10.22
N SER A 132 -10.47 -2.70 -11.44
CA SER A 132 -11.49 -3.11 -12.39
C SER A 132 -12.34 -4.30 -11.93
N SER A 133 -11.87 -5.05 -10.94
CA SER A 133 -12.54 -6.22 -10.34
C SER A 133 -13.23 -5.90 -9.01
N CYS A 134 -13.11 -4.67 -8.53
CA CYS A 134 -13.75 -4.19 -7.30
C CYS A 134 -15.22 -3.81 -7.59
N THR A 135 -16.11 -4.79 -7.60
CA THR A 135 -17.52 -4.61 -7.99
C THR A 135 -18.51 -4.73 -6.82
N LYS A 136 -18.06 -5.20 -5.66
CA LYS A 136 -18.90 -5.36 -4.46
C LYS A 136 -18.61 -4.24 -3.46
N GLY A 137 -19.65 -3.73 -2.81
CA GLY A 137 -19.53 -2.62 -1.84
C GLY A 137 -19.81 -1.27 -2.48
N ILE A 138 -19.15 -0.22 -1.99
CA ILE A 138 -19.24 1.14 -2.54
C ILE A 138 -18.58 1.20 -3.91
N GLY A 139 -19.04 2.10 -4.78
CA GLY A 139 -18.42 2.30 -6.10
C GLY A 139 -16.94 2.68 -5.99
N ALA A 140 -16.15 2.34 -7.03
CA ALA A 140 -14.70 2.61 -7.00
C ALA A 140 -14.40 4.12 -6.88
N GLU A 141 -15.19 4.97 -7.52
CA GLU A 141 -15.08 6.43 -7.42
C GLU A 141 -15.36 6.89 -5.99
N ASP A 142 -16.45 6.43 -5.38
CA ASP A 142 -16.79 6.76 -3.99
C ASP A 142 -15.74 6.26 -3.01
N ALA A 143 -15.21 5.04 -3.22
CA ALA A 143 -14.12 4.51 -2.41
C ALA A 143 -12.88 5.40 -2.48
N TRP A 144 -12.52 5.85 -3.68
CA TRP A 144 -11.39 6.76 -3.86
C TRP A 144 -11.65 8.11 -3.22
N MET A 145 -12.74 8.78 -3.60
CA MET A 145 -13.01 10.17 -3.20
C MET A 145 -13.33 10.31 -1.71
N SER A 146 -14.09 9.38 -1.15
CA SER A 146 -14.62 9.50 0.21
C SER A 146 -13.83 8.71 1.28
N VAL A 147 -13.00 7.74 0.87
CA VAL A 147 -12.24 6.89 1.81
C VAL A 147 -10.74 7.01 1.58
N ILE A 148 -10.23 6.55 0.43
CA ILE A 148 -8.79 6.35 0.23
C ILE A 148 -8.05 7.68 0.17
N GLN A 149 -8.44 8.57 -0.75
CA GLN A 149 -7.78 9.86 -0.93
C GLN A 149 -7.76 10.71 0.36
N PRO A 150 -8.86 10.85 1.12
CA PRO A 150 -8.83 11.61 2.37
C PRO A 150 -7.89 11.04 3.43
N THR A 151 -7.75 9.70 3.52
CA THR A 151 -6.83 9.08 4.48
C THR A 151 -5.38 9.43 4.18
N ILE A 152 -5.03 9.53 2.90
CA ILE A 152 -3.69 9.91 2.41
C ILE A 152 -3.51 11.44 2.51
N ALA A 153 -4.44 12.20 1.91
CA ALA A 153 -4.28 13.64 1.72
C ALA A 153 -4.34 14.44 3.02
N THR A 154 -5.23 14.05 3.95
CA THR A 154 -5.45 14.79 5.19
C THR A 154 -4.41 14.46 6.24
N ARG A 155 -4.13 13.17 6.45
CA ARG A 155 -3.24 12.71 7.53
C ARG A 155 -1.77 12.77 7.16
N TRP A 156 -1.46 12.66 5.87
CA TRP A 156 -0.12 12.71 5.31
C TRP A 156 0.01 13.79 4.21
N SER A 157 -0.54 14.99 4.48
CA SER A 157 -0.33 16.16 3.63
C SER A 157 1.15 16.58 3.61
N ASN A 158 1.55 17.36 2.61
CA ASN A 158 2.92 17.88 2.52
C ASN A 158 3.38 18.56 3.83
N LYS A 159 2.53 19.40 4.43
CA LYS A 159 2.83 20.08 5.69
C LYS A 159 3.05 19.11 6.85
N ARG A 160 2.23 18.07 6.96
CA ARG A 160 2.37 17.07 8.03
C ARG A 160 3.57 16.16 7.81
N ALA A 161 3.80 15.71 6.59
CA ALA A 161 4.95 14.89 6.25
C ALA A 161 6.26 15.60 6.62
N LEU A 162 6.38 16.88 6.25
CA LEU A 162 7.54 17.71 6.64
C LEU A 162 7.66 17.81 8.16
N ALA A 163 6.59 18.08 8.87
CA ALA A 163 6.60 18.17 10.34
C ALA A 163 6.97 16.85 11.03
N TYR A 164 6.72 15.71 10.39
CA TYR A 164 7.07 14.38 10.88
C TYR A 164 8.50 13.96 10.51
N GLY A 165 9.20 14.73 9.68
CA GLY A 165 10.49 14.35 9.13
C GLY A 165 10.42 13.25 8.08
N ALA A 166 9.24 13.05 7.48
CA ALA A 166 9.07 12.04 6.44
C ALA A 166 9.67 12.50 5.11
N ARG A 167 10.18 11.55 4.34
CA ARG A 167 10.79 11.81 3.02
C ARG A 167 9.78 12.35 2.01
N SER A 168 8.51 11.97 2.13
CA SER A 168 7.44 12.38 1.21
C SER A 168 6.09 12.47 1.91
N PRO A 169 5.11 13.18 1.31
CA PRO A 169 3.71 13.07 1.72
C PRO A 169 3.15 11.67 1.45
N GLY A 170 1.94 11.43 1.88
CA GLY A 170 1.25 10.18 1.58
C GLY A 170 1.03 9.97 0.08
N ARG A 171 1.12 8.72 -0.38
CA ARG A 171 1.12 8.31 -1.79
C ARG A 171 0.20 7.13 -2.04
N SER A 172 -0.14 6.89 -3.30
CA SER A 172 -0.83 5.66 -3.69
C SER A 172 -0.39 5.12 -5.04
N LEU A 173 -0.55 3.80 -5.19
CA LEU A 173 -0.36 3.04 -6.41
C LEU A 173 -1.65 2.28 -6.70
N VAL A 174 -2.32 2.63 -7.79
CA VAL A 174 -3.50 1.92 -8.29
C VAL A 174 -3.10 1.05 -9.46
N ILE A 175 -3.47 -0.21 -9.41
CA ILE A 175 -3.09 -1.19 -10.43
C ILE A 175 -4.33 -1.85 -11.00
N SER A 176 -4.33 -2.12 -12.28
CA SER A 176 -5.40 -2.87 -12.94
C SER A 176 -4.90 -3.65 -14.15
N THR A 177 -5.71 -4.61 -14.55
CA THR A 177 -5.59 -5.30 -15.83
C THR A 177 -6.61 -4.71 -16.79
N PRO A 178 -6.23 -4.40 -18.06
CA PRO A 178 -7.23 -4.01 -19.06
C PRO A 178 -8.30 -5.08 -19.18
N LYS A 179 -9.55 -4.66 -19.16
CA LYS A 179 -10.66 -5.54 -19.58
C LYS A 179 -10.74 -5.43 -21.10
N GLY A 180 -10.46 -6.55 -21.79
CA GLY A 180 -10.69 -6.69 -23.21
C GLY A 180 -12.16 -6.66 -23.58
#